data_cd9a9faf31fa45d445e246c01cdfade8
#
_entry.id   cd9a9faf31fa45d445e246c01cdfade8
#
_cell.length_a   1.000
_cell.length_b   1.000
_cell.length_c   1.000
_cell.angle_alpha   90.00
_cell.angle_beta   90.00
_cell.angle_gamma   90.00
#
_symmetry.space_group_name_H-M   'P 1'
#
loop_
_entity.id
_entity.type
_entity.pdbx_description
1 polymer ?
#
loop_
_entity_poly.entity_id
_entity_poly.type
_entity_poly.pdbx_seq_one_letter_code
_entity_poly.pdbx_strand_id
1 'polypeptide(L)'
;GLGDVYKRQNIERCIKKAAGSEDKNSYEEMVYEGYGPNGVAVIIESLTDNRNRTAGDLRHYFDKCGGNLGQNGCVSYLFTKKGQIVIDNSEGELDEEKVMEDCFDAGAEDVDFDEDTIEVYTGVNELREVREALEKKGYTFLSAEPAYIPSTYTALPEDAADKMTRLMDLLDDCDDVQGFWHNWEM
;
A
#
# COMPACT_ATOMS: atom_id res chain seq x y z
N GLY A 1 9.83 8.86 7.65
CA GLY A 1 9.91 7.40 7.49
C GLY A 1 9.48 6.96 6.11
N LEU A 2 9.57 5.67 5.83
CA LEU A 2 9.19 5.07 4.54
C LEU A 2 7.73 5.39 4.14
N GLY A 3 6.83 5.47 5.11
CA GLY A 3 5.42 5.81 4.87
C GLY A 3 5.21 7.24 4.34
N ASP A 4 5.98 8.19 4.83
CA ASP A 4 5.90 9.59 4.38
C ASP A 4 6.37 9.78 2.94
N VAL A 5 7.46 9.12 2.58
CA VAL A 5 8.01 9.16 1.22
C VAL A 5 7.01 8.55 0.25
N TYR A 6 6.45 7.41 0.60
CA TYR A 6 5.46 6.69 -0.19
C TYR A 6 4.19 7.51 -0.43
N LYS A 7 3.66 8.13 0.62
CA LYS A 7 2.45 8.97 0.53
C LYS A 7 2.66 10.22 -0.33
N ARG A 8 3.80 10.91 -0.16
CA ARG A 8 4.11 12.09 -0.97
C ARG A 8 4.23 11.76 -2.44
N GLN A 9 4.91 10.68 -2.78
CA GLN A 9 5.03 10.23 -4.17
C GLN A 9 3.66 9.90 -4.79
N ASN A 10 2.78 9.23 -4.07
CA ASN A 10 1.45 8.91 -4.56
C ASN A 10 0.58 10.16 -4.76
N ILE A 11 0.63 11.12 -3.85
CA ILE A 11 -0.10 12.40 -3.97
C ILE A 11 0.42 13.19 -5.18
N GLU A 12 1.73 13.31 -5.34
CA GLU A 12 2.35 14.00 -6.48
C GLU A 12 1.98 13.35 -7.81
N ARG A 13 1.96 12.02 -7.87
CA ARG A 13 1.51 11.28 -9.06
C ARG A 13 0.05 11.53 -9.38
N CYS A 14 -0.83 11.51 -8.39
CA CYS A 14 -2.24 11.80 -8.57
C CYS A 14 -2.47 13.23 -9.06
N ILE A 15 -1.77 14.22 -8.50
CA ILE A 15 -1.84 15.63 -8.93
C ILE A 15 -1.32 15.77 -10.36
N LYS A 16 -0.18 15.15 -10.67
CA LYS A 16 0.43 15.20 -12.01
C LYS A 16 -0.49 14.58 -13.07
N LYS A 17 -1.14 13.46 -12.78
CA LYS A 17 -2.12 12.81 -13.67
C LYS A 17 -3.39 13.64 -13.81
N ALA A 18 -3.91 14.18 -12.71
CA ALA A 18 -5.07 15.07 -12.74
C ALA A 18 -4.82 16.33 -13.57
N ALA A 19 -3.63 16.93 -13.46
CA ALA A 19 -3.22 18.08 -14.30
C ALA A 19 -3.09 17.72 -15.78
N GLY A 20 -2.65 16.48 -16.09
CA GLY A 20 -2.58 15.99 -17.48
C GLY A 20 -3.92 15.52 -18.06
N SER A 21 -4.94 15.30 -17.24
CA SER A 21 -6.25 14.80 -17.66
C SER A 21 -7.11 15.83 -18.38
N GLU A 22 -6.73 17.09 -18.39
CA GLU A 22 -7.40 18.13 -19.20
C GLU A 22 -7.32 17.86 -20.71
N ASP A 23 -6.42 17.00 -21.14
CA ASP A 23 -6.17 16.63 -22.54
C ASP A 23 -6.96 15.42 -23.07
N LYS A 24 -8.15 15.14 -22.58
CA LYS A 24 -9.12 14.17 -23.13
C LYS A 24 -8.72 12.69 -23.18
N ASN A 25 -7.59 12.29 -22.64
CA ASN A 25 -7.25 10.87 -22.52
C ASN A 25 -7.96 10.29 -21.32
N SER A 26 -8.86 9.36 -21.57
CA SER A 26 -9.51 8.60 -20.51
C SER A 26 -8.48 7.71 -19.84
N TYR A 27 -8.15 8.01 -18.58
CA TYR A 27 -7.39 7.13 -17.72
C TYR A 27 -8.27 5.98 -17.25
N GLU A 28 -7.70 4.78 -17.22
CA GLU A 28 -8.35 3.58 -16.71
C GLU A 28 -7.66 3.13 -15.43
N GLU A 29 -8.47 2.75 -14.44
CA GLU A 29 -7.97 2.08 -13.24
C GLU A 29 -7.82 0.59 -13.53
N MET A 30 -6.63 0.04 -13.26
CA MET A 30 -6.32 -1.36 -13.46
C MET A 30 -5.66 -1.94 -12.21
N VAL A 31 -6.02 -3.18 -11.89
CA VAL A 31 -5.35 -3.93 -10.83
C VAL A 31 -4.54 -5.06 -11.49
N TYR A 32 -3.27 -5.13 -11.15
CA TYR A 32 -2.36 -6.18 -11.60
C TYR A 32 -1.93 -7.03 -10.40
N GLU A 33 -1.70 -8.29 -10.67
CA GLU A 33 -1.32 -9.27 -9.65
C GLU A 33 -0.14 -10.10 -10.15
N GLY A 34 0.78 -10.42 -9.27
CA GLY A 34 1.94 -11.20 -9.64
C GLY A 34 2.72 -11.73 -8.45
N TYR A 35 3.80 -12.40 -8.77
CA TYR A 35 4.73 -12.94 -7.78
C TYR A 35 6.08 -12.26 -7.93
N GLY A 36 6.61 -11.73 -6.84
CA GLY A 36 7.99 -11.28 -6.75
C GLY A 36 8.95 -12.45 -6.58
N PRO A 37 10.23 -12.19 -6.29
CA PRO A 37 11.20 -13.25 -6.09
C PRO A 37 10.75 -14.20 -4.98
N ASN A 38 11.01 -15.50 -5.17
CA ASN A 38 10.64 -16.58 -4.24
C ASN A 38 9.14 -16.65 -3.89
N GLY A 39 8.27 -16.16 -4.78
CA GLY A 39 6.82 -16.32 -4.64
C GLY A 39 6.15 -15.32 -3.71
N VAL A 40 6.78 -14.19 -3.41
CA VAL A 40 6.12 -13.09 -2.69
C VAL A 40 4.94 -12.59 -3.52
N ALA A 41 3.75 -12.61 -2.93
CA ALA A 41 2.55 -12.10 -3.59
C ALA A 41 2.59 -10.58 -3.66
N VAL A 42 2.26 -10.02 -4.83
CA VAL A 42 2.24 -8.57 -5.07
C VAL A 42 0.94 -8.20 -5.77
N ILE A 43 0.26 -7.18 -5.26
CA ILE A 43 -0.93 -6.60 -5.89
C ILE A 43 -0.64 -5.12 -6.17
N ILE A 44 -1.03 -4.65 -7.35
CA ILE A 44 -0.69 -3.31 -7.85
C ILE A 44 -1.96 -2.62 -8.34
N GLU A 45 -2.24 -1.44 -7.82
CA GLU A 45 -3.24 -0.53 -8.39
C GLU A 45 -2.55 0.46 -9.32
N SER A 46 -3.08 0.59 -10.52
CA SER A 46 -2.56 1.51 -11.53
C SER A 46 -3.65 2.40 -12.09
N LEU A 47 -3.23 3.56 -12.57
CA LEU A 47 -4.06 4.48 -13.34
C LEU A 47 -3.29 4.82 -14.62
N THR A 48 -3.83 4.43 -15.76
CA THR A 48 -3.10 4.53 -17.03
C THR A 48 -4.01 4.94 -18.18
N ASP A 49 -3.46 5.67 -19.13
CA ASP A 49 -4.05 5.97 -20.41
C ASP A 49 -3.70 4.93 -21.50
N ASN A 50 -2.81 3.99 -21.15
CA ASN A 50 -2.35 2.92 -22.05
C ASN A 50 -2.04 1.64 -21.26
N ARG A 51 -3.06 0.82 -21.10
CA ARG A 51 -2.95 -0.42 -20.32
C ARG A 51 -1.96 -1.43 -20.90
N ASN A 52 -1.77 -1.44 -22.23
CA ASN A 52 -0.79 -2.32 -22.88
C ASN A 52 0.65 -1.94 -22.52
N ARG A 53 0.94 -0.64 -22.49
CA ARG A 53 2.22 -0.11 -22.04
C ARG A 53 2.47 -0.48 -20.56
N THR A 54 1.51 -0.23 -19.70
CA THR A 54 1.62 -0.52 -18.25
C THR A 54 1.84 -2.01 -18.02
N ALA A 55 1.06 -2.87 -18.66
CA ALA A 55 1.23 -4.33 -18.54
C ALA A 55 2.62 -4.78 -19.02
N GLY A 56 3.12 -4.21 -20.13
CA GLY A 56 4.45 -4.49 -20.64
C GLY A 56 5.57 -4.05 -19.70
N ASP A 57 5.45 -2.85 -19.15
CA ASP A 57 6.41 -2.30 -18.18
C ASP A 57 6.45 -3.13 -16.90
N LEU A 58 5.29 -3.46 -16.33
CA LEU A 58 5.20 -4.27 -15.12
C LEU A 58 5.75 -5.68 -15.35
N ARG A 59 5.41 -6.30 -16.47
CA ARG A 59 5.95 -7.62 -16.82
C ARG A 59 7.48 -7.59 -16.89
N HIS A 60 8.04 -6.56 -17.49
CA HIS A 60 9.48 -6.37 -17.57
C HIS A 60 10.11 -6.21 -16.17
N TYR A 61 9.51 -5.43 -15.29
CA TYR A 61 10.02 -5.23 -13.93
C TYR A 61 10.03 -6.54 -13.12
N PHE A 62 8.93 -7.30 -13.18
CA PHE A 62 8.84 -8.59 -12.52
C PHE A 62 9.86 -9.58 -13.06
N ASP A 63 9.98 -9.71 -14.38
CA ASP A 63 10.93 -10.62 -15.01
C ASP A 63 12.38 -10.27 -14.65
N LYS A 64 12.71 -9.00 -14.63
CA LYS A 64 14.04 -8.50 -14.28
C LYS A 64 14.43 -8.78 -12.82
N CYS A 65 13.45 -8.84 -11.92
CA CYS A 65 13.66 -9.06 -10.49
C CYS A 65 13.41 -10.49 -10.03
N GLY A 66 13.35 -11.43 -10.97
CA GLY A 66 13.17 -12.85 -10.64
C GLY A 66 11.75 -13.25 -10.23
N GLY A 67 10.79 -12.43 -10.58
CA GLY A 67 9.39 -12.69 -10.35
C GLY A 67 8.62 -13.00 -11.64
N ASN A 68 7.31 -12.91 -11.57
CA ASN A 68 6.42 -13.18 -12.69
C ASN A 68 5.09 -12.43 -12.52
N LEU A 69 4.72 -11.61 -13.50
CA LEU A 69 3.40 -11.00 -13.53
C LEU A 69 2.38 -12.07 -13.92
N GLY A 70 1.37 -12.26 -13.07
CA GLY A 70 0.34 -13.26 -13.26
C GLY A 70 -0.96 -12.72 -13.83
N GLN A 71 -1.98 -13.57 -13.82
CA GLN A 71 -3.34 -13.22 -14.23
C GLN A 71 -4.14 -12.69 -13.03
N ASN A 72 -5.22 -11.96 -13.32
CA ASN A 72 -6.12 -11.48 -12.29
C ASN A 72 -6.67 -12.65 -11.46
N GLY A 73 -6.64 -12.49 -10.15
CA GLY A 73 -7.07 -13.51 -9.19
C GLY A 73 -5.94 -14.43 -8.69
N CYS A 74 -4.73 -14.34 -9.24
CA CYS A 74 -3.63 -15.25 -8.85
C CYS A 74 -3.14 -15.02 -7.41
N VAL A 75 -3.26 -13.81 -6.87
CA VAL A 75 -2.85 -13.49 -5.50
C VAL A 75 -3.92 -12.75 -4.68
N SER A 76 -4.98 -12.25 -5.30
CA SER A 76 -5.99 -11.42 -4.62
C SER A 76 -6.66 -12.14 -3.45
N TYR A 77 -6.78 -13.47 -3.49
CA TYR A 77 -7.33 -14.29 -2.40
C TYR A 77 -6.47 -14.24 -1.12
N LEU A 78 -5.21 -13.84 -1.23
CA LEU A 78 -4.29 -13.69 -0.08
C LEU A 78 -4.45 -12.35 0.63
N PHE A 79 -5.15 -11.40 0.02
CA PHE A 79 -5.29 -10.04 0.53
C PHE A 79 -6.74 -9.71 0.83
N THR A 80 -6.94 -8.87 1.84
CA THR A 80 -8.23 -8.24 2.14
C THR A 80 -8.08 -6.73 2.06
N LYS A 81 -8.94 -6.07 1.28
CA LYS A 81 -8.92 -4.61 1.20
C LYS A 81 -9.57 -4.04 2.47
N LYS A 82 -8.80 -3.22 3.19
CA LYS A 82 -9.22 -2.56 4.42
C LYS A 82 -8.83 -1.09 4.40
N GLY A 83 -9.42 -0.30 5.30
CA GLY A 83 -8.87 0.99 5.64
C GLY A 83 -7.66 0.81 6.54
N GLN A 84 -6.59 1.54 6.29
CA GLN A 84 -5.39 1.55 7.11
C GLN A 84 -5.03 2.96 7.53
N ILE A 85 -4.97 3.18 8.83
CA ILE A 85 -4.51 4.44 9.41
C ILE A 85 -3.19 4.17 10.10
N VAL A 86 -2.16 4.93 9.74
CA VAL A 86 -0.85 4.84 10.39
C VAL A 86 -0.69 6.05 11.29
N ILE A 87 -0.61 5.79 12.60
CA ILE A 87 -0.41 6.82 13.63
C ILE A 87 1.10 6.97 13.87
N ASP A 88 1.56 8.20 13.94
CA ASP A 88 2.94 8.50 14.29
C ASP A 88 3.17 8.29 15.79
N ASN A 89 4.10 7.40 16.12
CA ASN A 89 4.55 7.15 17.49
C ASN A 89 6.08 7.20 17.58
N SER A 90 6.72 7.97 16.69
CA SER A 90 8.18 8.09 16.64
C SER A 90 8.80 8.63 17.93
N GLU A 91 8.05 9.35 18.73
CA GLU A 91 8.46 9.85 20.03
C GLU A 91 8.25 8.86 21.19
N GLY A 92 7.51 7.76 20.90
CA GLY A 92 7.27 6.67 21.87
C GLY A 92 6.45 7.08 23.09
N GLU A 93 5.67 8.16 22.98
CA GLU A 93 4.94 8.74 24.12
C GLU A 93 3.50 8.19 24.27
N LEU A 94 3.01 7.46 23.27
CA LEU A 94 1.64 6.97 23.27
C LEU A 94 1.50 5.71 24.13
N ASP A 95 0.52 5.72 25.04
CA ASP A 95 0.16 4.57 25.86
C ASP A 95 -0.66 3.59 25.02
N GLU A 96 -0.15 2.37 24.87
CA GLU A 96 -0.78 1.32 24.05
C GLU A 96 -2.20 0.98 24.48
N GLU A 97 -2.47 0.87 25.79
CA GLU A 97 -3.82 0.57 26.31
C GLU A 97 -4.82 1.68 25.94
N LYS A 98 -4.39 2.92 26.12
CA LYS A 98 -5.22 4.07 25.78
C LYS A 98 -5.47 4.17 24.27
N VAL A 99 -4.46 3.95 23.45
CA VAL A 99 -4.58 3.95 21.99
C VAL A 99 -5.54 2.86 21.54
N MET A 100 -5.40 1.67 22.09
CA MET A 100 -6.27 0.55 21.77
C MET A 100 -7.73 0.86 22.11
N GLU A 101 -7.99 1.40 23.31
CA GLU A 101 -9.34 1.83 23.73
C GLU A 101 -9.91 2.89 22.77
N ASP A 102 -9.15 3.93 22.48
CA ASP A 102 -9.57 5.02 21.59
C ASP A 102 -9.86 4.52 20.18
N CYS A 103 -9.05 3.61 19.66
CA CYS A 103 -9.24 3.04 18.32
C CYS A 103 -10.50 2.18 18.22
N PHE A 104 -10.74 1.31 19.19
CA PHE A 104 -11.94 0.47 19.20
C PHE A 104 -13.21 1.31 19.45
N ASP A 105 -13.14 2.31 20.29
CA ASP A 105 -14.25 3.26 20.48
C ASP A 105 -14.58 4.04 19.19
N ALA A 106 -13.57 4.32 18.39
CA ALA A 106 -13.74 4.98 17.09
C ALA A 106 -14.33 4.07 16.01
N GLY A 107 -14.33 2.75 16.23
CA GLY A 107 -14.87 1.77 15.29
C GLY A 107 -13.81 0.98 14.53
N ALA A 108 -12.56 0.96 14.98
CA ALA A 108 -11.51 0.15 14.39
C ALA A 108 -11.76 -1.36 14.58
N GLU A 109 -11.32 -2.15 13.62
CA GLU A 109 -11.42 -3.61 13.66
C GLU A 109 -10.20 -4.25 14.32
N ASP A 110 -9.02 -3.66 14.16
CA ASP A 110 -7.76 -4.17 14.69
C ASP A 110 -6.73 -3.06 14.84
N VAL A 111 -5.73 -3.30 15.68
CA VAL A 111 -4.64 -2.35 15.96
C VAL A 111 -3.34 -3.13 16.11
N ASP A 112 -2.32 -2.77 15.35
CA ASP A 112 -0.97 -3.32 15.46
C ASP A 112 0.01 -2.25 15.93
N PHE A 113 0.84 -2.60 16.89
CA PHE A 113 1.87 -1.72 17.42
C PHE A 113 3.25 -2.09 16.85
N ASP A 114 3.89 -1.12 16.23
CA ASP A 114 5.26 -1.22 15.76
C ASP A 114 6.14 -0.23 16.53
N GLU A 115 7.43 -0.24 16.29
CA GLU A 115 8.41 0.55 17.05
C GLU A 115 8.11 2.06 16.99
N ASP A 116 7.88 2.59 15.79
CA ASP A 116 7.68 4.02 15.55
C ASP A 116 6.27 4.38 15.09
N THR A 117 5.41 3.38 14.88
CA THR A 117 4.08 3.59 14.32
C THR A 117 3.04 2.69 14.97
N ILE A 118 1.79 3.10 14.85
CA ILE A 118 0.65 2.28 15.24
C ILE A 118 -0.25 2.16 14.01
N GLU A 119 -0.50 0.94 13.57
CA GLU A 119 -1.35 0.65 12.42
C GLU A 119 -2.77 0.31 12.88
N VAL A 120 -3.75 1.07 12.41
CA VAL A 120 -5.16 0.89 12.75
C VAL A 120 -5.89 0.41 11.50
N TYR A 121 -6.59 -0.71 11.62
CA TYR A 121 -7.34 -1.30 10.52
C TYR A 121 -8.84 -1.11 10.70
N THR A 122 -9.50 -0.75 9.61
CA THR A 122 -10.95 -0.47 9.57
C THR A 122 -11.57 -1.15 8.37
N GLY A 123 -12.90 -1.21 8.31
CA GLY A 123 -13.56 -1.44 7.03
C GLY A 123 -13.27 -0.28 6.07
N VAL A 124 -13.28 -0.55 4.77
CA VAL A 124 -13.00 0.48 3.75
C VAL A 124 -14.00 1.65 3.86
N ASN A 125 -15.27 1.35 4.10
CA ASN A 125 -16.32 2.36 4.21
C ASN A 125 -16.29 3.13 5.53
N GLU A 126 -15.69 2.57 6.58
CA GLU A 126 -15.59 3.16 7.92
C GLU A 126 -14.30 3.96 8.12
N LEU A 127 -13.37 3.89 7.18
CA LEU A 127 -12.06 4.55 7.27
C LEU A 127 -12.17 6.03 7.61
N ARG A 128 -13.04 6.75 6.95
CA ARG A 128 -13.22 8.19 7.16
C ARG A 128 -13.72 8.50 8.56
N GLU A 129 -14.72 7.77 9.02
CA GLU A 129 -15.33 7.97 10.34
C GLU A 129 -14.32 7.70 11.47
N VAL A 130 -13.56 6.60 11.34
CA VAL A 130 -12.54 6.24 12.32
C VAL A 130 -11.42 7.29 12.33
N ARG A 131 -10.97 7.73 11.17
CA ARG A 131 -9.97 8.78 11.06
C ARG A 131 -10.41 10.07 11.73
N GLU A 132 -11.61 10.54 11.44
CA GLU A 132 -12.17 11.76 12.02
C GLU A 132 -12.31 11.66 13.55
N ALA A 133 -12.74 10.51 14.05
CA ALA A 133 -12.86 10.27 15.49
C ALA A 133 -11.52 10.30 16.20
N LEU A 134 -10.49 9.69 15.61
CA LEU A 134 -9.12 9.70 16.16
C LEU A 134 -8.48 11.08 16.06
N GLU A 135 -8.73 11.81 14.99
CA GLU A 135 -8.26 13.19 14.83
C GLU A 135 -8.79 14.10 15.93
N LYS A 136 -10.05 13.96 16.28
CA LYS A 136 -10.68 14.71 17.39
C LYS A 136 -10.06 14.38 18.76
N LYS A 137 -9.52 13.19 18.90
CA LYS A 137 -8.81 12.76 20.13
C LYS A 137 -7.36 13.24 20.16
N GLY A 138 -6.87 13.89 19.09
CA GLY A 138 -5.55 14.51 19.05
C GLY A 138 -4.45 13.68 18.42
N TYR A 139 -4.79 12.56 17.78
CA TYR A 139 -3.79 11.72 17.10
C TYR A 139 -3.30 12.36 15.81
N THR A 140 -2.01 12.17 15.52
CA THR A 140 -1.36 12.61 14.29
C THR A 140 -1.12 11.42 13.37
N PHE A 141 -1.53 11.56 12.10
CA PHE A 141 -1.46 10.47 11.13
C PHE A 141 -0.34 10.68 10.12
N LEU A 142 0.37 9.60 9.81
CA LEU A 142 1.28 9.53 8.67
C LEU A 142 0.52 9.20 7.39
N SER A 143 -0.53 8.37 7.49
CA SER A 143 -1.41 8.02 6.39
C SER A 143 -2.78 7.56 6.87
N ALA A 144 -3.78 7.65 6.00
CA ALA A 144 -5.12 7.14 6.22
C ALA A 144 -5.75 6.85 4.86
N GLU A 145 -5.60 5.63 4.37
CA GLU A 145 -6.04 5.25 3.03
C GLU A 145 -6.37 3.75 2.94
N PRO A 146 -7.14 3.33 1.93
CA PRO A 146 -7.37 1.91 1.70
C PRO A 146 -6.07 1.19 1.36
N ALA A 147 -5.94 -0.04 1.84
CA ALA A 147 -4.78 -0.89 1.60
C ALA A 147 -5.20 -2.35 1.46
N TYR A 148 -4.40 -3.14 0.75
CA TYR A 148 -4.57 -4.59 0.68
C TYR A 148 -3.71 -5.24 1.76
N ILE A 149 -4.36 -5.91 2.69
CA ILE A 149 -3.70 -6.51 3.86
C ILE A 149 -3.57 -8.01 3.63
N PRO A 150 -2.35 -8.57 3.65
CA PRO A 150 -2.14 -10.00 3.43
C PRO A 150 -2.56 -10.83 4.64
N SER A 151 -3.06 -12.03 4.39
CA SER A 151 -3.40 -13.00 5.43
C SER A 151 -2.21 -13.84 5.88
N THR A 152 -1.20 -13.96 5.02
CA THR A 152 0.04 -14.71 5.29
C THR A 152 1.23 -13.94 4.76
N TYR A 153 2.40 -14.18 5.36
CA TYR A 153 3.65 -13.51 5.00
C TYR A 153 4.68 -14.52 4.51
N THR A 154 5.56 -14.06 3.63
CA THR A 154 6.65 -14.85 3.05
C THR A 154 7.99 -14.23 3.41
N ALA A 155 8.85 -14.97 4.09
CA ALA A 155 10.22 -14.56 4.37
C ALA A 155 11.10 -14.76 3.13
N LEU A 156 12.07 -13.87 2.95
CA LEU A 156 13.02 -13.94 1.84
C LEU A 156 14.45 -14.07 2.33
N PRO A 157 15.27 -14.93 1.69
CA PRO A 157 16.72 -14.89 1.90
C PRO A 157 17.30 -13.58 1.34
N GLU A 158 18.50 -13.23 1.78
CA GLU A 158 19.15 -11.94 1.49
C GLU A 158 19.20 -11.61 -0.02
N ASP A 159 19.57 -12.58 -0.86
CA ASP A 159 19.65 -12.38 -2.30
C ASP A 159 18.27 -12.10 -2.95
N ALA A 160 17.24 -12.75 -2.47
CA ALA A 160 15.86 -12.51 -2.92
C ALA A 160 15.31 -11.19 -2.35
N ALA A 161 15.69 -10.82 -1.11
CA ALA A 161 15.33 -9.55 -0.51
C ALA A 161 15.87 -8.36 -1.32
N ASP A 162 17.10 -8.43 -1.82
CA ASP A 162 17.68 -7.40 -2.68
C ASP A 162 16.90 -7.26 -4.00
N LYS A 163 16.49 -8.37 -4.59
CA LYS A 163 15.67 -8.38 -5.81
C LYS A 163 14.28 -7.80 -5.55
N MET A 164 13.68 -8.12 -4.40
CA MET A 164 12.37 -7.58 -4.03
C MET A 164 12.43 -6.07 -3.79
N THR A 165 13.46 -5.58 -3.12
CA THR A 165 13.71 -4.15 -2.93
C THR A 165 13.82 -3.43 -4.26
N ARG A 166 14.55 -4.01 -5.21
CA ARG A 166 14.66 -3.46 -6.57
C ARG A 166 13.32 -3.41 -7.30
N LEU A 167 12.51 -4.47 -7.16
CA LEU A 167 11.17 -4.48 -7.74
C LEU A 167 10.31 -3.36 -7.15
N MET A 168 10.33 -3.19 -5.84
CA MET A 168 9.60 -2.12 -5.16
C MET A 168 10.04 -0.74 -5.65
N ASP A 169 11.34 -0.51 -5.84
CA ASP A 169 11.86 0.74 -6.37
C ASP A 169 11.39 0.99 -7.81
N LEU A 170 11.38 -0.02 -8.65
CA LEU A 170 10.87 0.08 -10.02
C LEU A 170 9.37 0.40 -10.06
N LEU A 171 8.58 -0.19 -9.16
CA LEU A 171 7.16 0.10 -9.03
C LEU A 171 6.91 1.52 -8.52
N ASP A 172 7.71 1.98 -7.56
CA ASP A 172 7.63 3.35 -7.05
C ASP A 172 7.97 4.40 -8.12
N ASP A 173 8.91 4.10 -9.00
CA ASP A 173 9.32 5.01 -10.07
C ASP A 173 8.38 4.96 -11.29
N CYS A 174 7.47 4.00 -11.35
CA CYS A 174 6.53 3.89 -12.45
C CYS A 174 5.36 4.88 -12.27
N ASP A 175 5.21 5.80 -13.22
CA ASP A 175 4.18 6.84 -13.16
C ASP A 175 2.74 6.28 -13.19
N ASP A 176 2.54 5.11 -13.77
CA ASP A 176 1.24 4.48 -13.88
C ASP A 176 0.81 3.76 -12.60
N VAL A 177 1.75 3.45 -11.71
CA VAL A 177 1.46 2.76 -10.44
C VAL A 177 1.00 3.77 -9.39
N GLN A 178 -0.20 3.57 -8.86
CA GLN A 178 -0.77 4.38 -7.78
C GLN A 178 -0.38 3.85 -6.41
N GLY A 179 -0.33 2.54 -6.28
CA GLY A 179 0.07 1.87 -5.06
C GLY A 179 0.32 0.39 -5.32
N PHE A 180 1.09 -0.23 -4.46
CA PHE A 180 1.29 -1.66 -4.48
C PHE A 180 1.40 -2.20 -3.06
N TRP A 181 1.02 -3.45 -2.88
CA TRP A 181 1.06 -4.16 -1.61
C TRP A 181 1.64 -5.54 -1.84
N HIS A 182 2.30 -6.07 -0.84
CA HIS A 182 2.94 -7.37 -0.91
C HIS A 182 2.84 -8.10 0.43
N ASN A 183 3.18 -9.38 0.43
CA ASN A 183 3.21 -10.20 1.64
C ASN A 183 4.63 -10.59 2.08
N TRP A 184 5.64 -9.84 1.68
CA TRP A 184 6.99 -10.04 2.16
C TRP A 184 7.07 -9.71 3.65
N GLU A 185 7.59 -10.66 4.44
CA GLU A 185 7.88 -10.47 5.86
C GLU A 185 9.21 -9.71 6.00
N MET A 186 9.08 -8.43 6.26
CA MET A 186 10.24 -7.52 6.35
C MET A 186 10.80 -7.49 7.77
#